data_b419ca956f82742cfefae9e1a502a4f9
#
_entry.id   b419ca956f82742cfefae9e1a502a4f9
#
_cell.length_a   1.000
_cell.length_b   1.000
_cell.length_c   1.000
_cell.angle_alpha   90.00
_cell.angle_beta   90.00
_cell.angle_gamma   90.00
#
_symmetry.space_group_name_H-M   'P 1'
#
loop_
_entity.id
_entity.type
_entity.pdbx_description
1 polymer ?
#
loop_
_entity_poly.entity_id
_entity_poly.type
_entity_poly.pdbx_seq_one_letter_code
_entity_poly.pdbx_strand_id
1 'polypeptide(L)'
;MQVLVTGGLGYIGSHTSVLLLEKGYDLVIVDDLSNSNEKVIENISQITSKVPVFEKIDLKDKESVSKLFNNYDFDGIIHFAAHKSVNESVNYPDKYFKNNVGSLENIIYEIQKLKKPIKFIFSSS
;
A
#
# COMPACT_ATOMS: atom_id res chain seq x y z
N MET A 1 -17.06 2.40 0.26
CA MET A 1 -16.11 1.30 0.50
C MET A 1 -14.71 1.88 0.62
N GLN A 2 -14.01 1.56 1.68
CA GLN A 2 -12.66 2.06 1.92
C GLN A 2 -11.62 1.00 1.59
N VAL A 3 -10.63 1.37 0.77
CA VAL A 3 -9.61 0.45 0.28
C VAL A 3 -8.23 0.97 0.67
N LEU A 4 -7.42 0.07 1.22
CA LEU A 4 -6.01 0.34 1.48
C LEU A 4 -5.19 -0.03 0.25
N VAL A 5 -4.38 0.92 -0.24
CA VAL A 5 -3.46 0.66 -1.34
C VAL A 5 -2.04 0.86 -0.82
N THR A 6 -1.29 -0.21 -0.70
CA THR A 6 0.12 -0.11 -0.30
C THR A 6 0.98 0.05 -1.54
N GLY A 7 2.02 0.88 -1.44
CA GLY A 7 2.82 1.22 -2.61
C GLY A 7 2.02 2.06 -3.62
N GLY A 8 1.03 2.79 -3.14
CA GLY A 8 0.11 3.55 -4.00
C GLY A 8 0.73 4.73 -4.72
N LEU A 9 1.97 5.08 -4.40
CA LEU A 9 2.70 6.16 -5.08
C LEU A 9 3.69 5.65 -6.10
N GLY A 10 3.86 4.32 -6.23
CA GLY A 10 4.65 3.73 -7.31
C GLY A 10 3.91 3.83 -8.64
N TYR A 11 4.56 3.38 -9.71
CA TYR A 11 4.01 3.53 -11.06
C TYR A 11 2.65 2.84 -11.20
N ILE A 12 2.58 1.54 -10.90
CA ILE A 12 1.32 0.78 -11.04
C ILE A 12 0.34 1.18 -9.96
N GLY A 13 0.83 1.37 -8.73
CA GLY A 13 -0.03 1.75 -7.60
C GLY A 13 -0.72 3.08 -7.81
N SER A 14 -0.03 4.08 -8.39
CA SER A 14 -0.63 5.38 -8.64
C SER A 14 -1.72 5.30 -9.73
N HIS A 15 -1.50 4.52 -10.78
CA HIS A 15 -2.51 4.31 -11.82
C HIS A 15 -3.74 3.61 -11.26
N THR A 16 -3.54 2.58 -10.42
CA THR A 16 -4.64 1.87 -9.76
C THR A 16 -5.40 2.81 -8.84
N SER A 17 -4.70 3.66 -8.09
CA SER A 17 -5.31 4.62 -7.19
C SER A 17 -6.22 5.61 -7.95
N VAL A 18 -5.76 6.10 -9.10
CA VAL A 18 -6.58 6.98 -9.95
C VAL A 18 -7.87 6.27 -10.36
N LEU A 19 -7.76 5.04 -10.85
CA LEU A 19 -8.93 4.29 -11.30
C LEU A 19 -9.95 4.07 -10.16
N LEU A 20 -9.46 3.73 -8.98
CA LEU A 20 -10.33 3.47 -7.84
C LEU A 20 -11.03 4.74 -7.36
N LEU A 21 -10.31 5.85 -7.30
CA LEU A 21 -10.90 7.14 -6.93
C LEU A 21 -11.97 7.57 -7.93
N GLU A 22 -11.72 7.38 -9.22
CA GLU A 22 -12.69 7.71 -10.25
C GLU A 22 -13.94 6.85 -10.16
N LYS A 23 -13.83 5.64 -9.64
CA LYS A 23 -14.97 4.74 -9.42
C LYS A 23 -15.70 5.00 -8.10
N GLY A 24 -15.25 5.95 -7.30
CA GLY A 24 -15.94 6.34 -6.08
C GLY A 24 -15.48 5.65 -4.80
N TYR A 25 -14.39 4.90 -4.84
CA TYR A 25 -13.83 4.32 -3.62
C TYR A 25 -13.10 5.37 -2.79
N ASP A 26 -13.16 5.21 -1.47
CA ASP A 26 -12.34 5.99 -0.55
C ASP A 26 -11.01 5.26 -0.38
N LEU A 27 -9.90 5.95 -0.61
CA LEU A 27 -8.59 5.33 -0.55
C LEU A 27 -7.76 5.83 0.62
N VAL A 28 -7.07 4.90 1.25
CA VAL A 28 -5.94 5.20 2.12
C VAL A 28 -4.70 4.65 1.40
N ILE A 29 -3.80 5.52 1.02
CA ILE A 29 -2.56 5.15 0.32
C ILE A 29 -1.43 5.12 1.34
N VAL A 30 -0.68 4.03 1.34
CA VAL A 30 0.48 3.84 2.21
C VAL A 30 1.71 3.63 1.36
N ASP A 31 2.78 4.35 1.67
CA ASP A 31 4.04 4.25 0.97
C ASP A 31 5.15 4.73 1.91
N ASP A 32 6.33 4.14 1.86
CA ASP A 32 7.45 4.57 2.68
C ASP A 32 8.34 5.60 1.95
N LEU A 33 8.00 5.91 0.69
CA LEU A 33 8.70 6.86 -0.17
C LEU A 33 10.13 6.45 -0.54
N SER A 34 10.48 5.18 -0.36
CA SER A 34 11.82 4.71 -0.74
C SER A 34 12.06 4.74 -2.25
N ASN A 35 11.01 4.53 -3.05
CA ASN A 35 11.08 4.52 -4.50
C ASN A 35 10.05 5.43 -5.16
N SER A 36 9.49 6.40 -4.43
CA SER A 36 8.43 7.25 -4.91
C SER A 36 8.50 8.63 -4.24
N ASN A 37 7.58 9.53 -4.59
CA ASN A 37 7.59 10.90 -4.12
C ASN A 37 6.17 11.34 -3.77
N GLU A 38 6.04 12.12 -2.70
CA GLU A 38 4.74 12.66 -2.25
C GLU A 38 4.03 13.50 -3.32
N LYS A 39 4.78 14.07 -4.27
CA LYS A 39 4.16 14.84 -5.37
C LYS A 39 3.19 14.01 -6.20
N VAL A 40 3.31 12.70 -6.15
CA VAL A 40 2.37 11.80 -6.83
C VAL A 40 0.94 11.97 -6.28
N ILE A 41 0.81 12.26 -4.98
CA ILE A 41 -0.49 12.56 -4.35
C ILE A 41 -1.14 13.77 -5.02
N GLU A 42 -0.37 14.84 -5.25
CA GLU A 42 -0.87 16.03 -5.93
C GLU A 42 -1.35 15.71 -7.35
N ASN A 43 -0.56 14.89 -8.07
CA ASN A 43 -0.91 14.48 -9.42
C ASN A 43 -2.21 13.65 -9.44
N ILE A 44 -2.36 12.72 -8.50
CA ILE A 44 -3.58 11.93 -8.37
C ILE A 44 -4.78 12.84 -8.10
N SER A 45 -4.62 13.79 -7.19
CA SER A 45 -5.68 14.73 -6.82
C SER A 45 -6.08 15.61 -8.00
N GLN A 46 -5.12 16.06 -8.81
CA GLN A 46 -5.40 16.87 -9.99
C GLN A 46 -6.16 16.08 -11.05
N ILE A 47 -5.79 14.82 -11.25
CA ILE A 47 -6.44 13.98 -12.26
C ILE A 47 -7.86 13.61 -11.86
N THR A 48 -8.07 13.26 -10.60
CA THR A 48 -9.34 12.70 -10.11
C THR A 48 -10.27 13.74 -9.48
N SER A 49 -9.76 14.92 -9.16
CA SER A 49 -10.44 15.94 -8.35
C SER A 49 -10.82 15.44 -6.96
N LYS A 50 -10.14 14.40 -6.48
CA LYS A 50 -10.35 13.80 -5.15
C LYS A 50 -9.01 13.66 -4.45
N VAL A 51 -8.99 13.89 -3.14
CA VAL A 51 -7.77 13.81 -2.34
C VAL A 51 -7.81 12.51 -1.53
N PRO A 52 -6.95 11.52 -1.83
CA PRO A 52 -6.88 10.32 -1.01
C PRO A 52 -6.19 10.63 0.32
N VAL A 53 -6.45 9.80 1.32
CA VAL A 53 -5.68 9.84 2.56
C VAL A 53 -4.31 9.22 2.29
N PHE A 54 -3.25 9.86 2.75
CA PHE A 54 -1.90 9.33 2.61
C PHE A 54 -1.26 9.15 3.97
N GLU A 55 -0.68 7.99 4.20
CA GLU A 55 0.10 7.68 5.40
C GLU A 55 1.50 7.22 4.98
N LYS A 56 2.54 7.92 5.45
CA LYS A 56 3.90 7.49 5.24
C LYS A 56 4.24 6.43 6.28
N ILE A 57 4.24 5.18 5.87
CA ILE A 57 4.43 4.04 6.78
C ILE A 57 5.39 3.04 6.15
N ASP A 58 6.30 2.54 6.98
CA ASP A 58 7.11 1.37 6.64
C ASP A 58 6.34 0.14 7.09
N LEU A 59 5.86 -0.66 6.14
CA LEU A 59 5.06 -1.85 6.44
C LEU A 59 5.83 -2.95 7.17
N LYS A 60 7.16 -2.83 7.27
CA LYS A 60 7.96 -3.74 8.09
C LYS A 60 7.82 -3.41 9.59
N ASP A 61 7.35 -2.22 9.92
CA ASP A 61 7.15 -1.82 11.30
C ASP A 61 5.76 -2.28 11.76
N LYS A 62 5.75 -3.32 12.55
CA LYS A 62 4.53 -3.96 13.02
C LYS A 62 3.61 -3.00 13.77
N GLU A 63 4.17 -2.10 14.59
CA GLU A 63 3.36 -1.13 15.34
C GLU A 63 2.66 -0.13 14.42
N SER A 64 3.36 0.33 13.40
CA SER A 64 2.77 1.27 12.42
C SER A 64 1.62 0.62 11.67
N VAL A 65 1.77 -0.63 11.28
CA VAL A 65 0.71 -1.38 10.59
C VAL A 65 -0.48 -1.59 11.52
N SER A 66 -0.24 -1.92 12.77
CA SER A 66 -1.32 -2.07 13.77
C SER A 66 -2.10 -0.77 13.95
N LYS A 67 -1.41 0.35 14.07
CA LYS A 67 -2.06 1.67 14.19
C LYS A 67 -2.89 1.99 12.95
N LEU A 68 -2.38 1.66 11.78
CA LEU A 68 -3.10 1.87 10.53
C LEU A 68 -4.43 1.13 10.54
N PHE A 69 -4.44 -0.14 10.91
CA PHE A 69 -5.65 -0.94 10.94
C PHE A 69 -6.60 -0.55 12.07
N ASN A 70 -6.09 0.07 13.14
CA ASN A 70 -6.93 0.59 14.21
C ASN A 70 -7.61 1.92 13.82
N ASN A 71 -6.98 2.71 12.96
CA ASN A 71 -7.48 4.02 12.58
C ASN A 71 -8.48 3.99 11.43
N TYR A 72 -8.50 2.91 10.65
CA TYR A 72 -9.34 2.80 9.45
C TYR A 72 -10.03 1.45 9.42
N ASP A 73 -11.21 1.43 8.83
CA ASP A 73 -11.99 0.21 8.63
C ASP A 73 -11.97 -0.17 7.15
N PHE A 74 -11.01 -0.99 6.77
CA PHE A 74 -10.80 -1.35 5.37
C PHE A 74 -11.77 -2.45 4.92
N ASP A 75 -12.30 -2.30 3.72
CA ASP A 75 -13.11 -3.31 3.04
C ASP A 75 -12.30 -4.11 2.04
N GLY A 76 -11.18 -3.56 1.59
CA GLY A 76 -10.29 -4.23 0.67
C GLY A 76 -8.86 -3.72 0.80
N ILE A 77 -7.91 -4.52 0.36
CA ILE A 77 -6.48 -4.19 0.40
C ILE A 77 -5.86 -4.60 -0.93
N ILE A 78 -5.12 -3.67 -1.55
CA ILE A 78 -4.30 -3.96 -2.72
C ILE A 78 -2.85 -3.68 -2.32
N HIS A 79 -2.01 -4.70 -2.36
CA HIS A 79 -0.65 -4.63 -1.85
C HIS A 79 0.37 -4.57 -2.99
N PHE A 80 0.97 -3.38 -3.17
CA PHE A 80 2.03 -3.14 -4.15
C PHE A 80 3.36 -2.78 -3.50
N ALA A 81 3.45 -2.74 -2.19
CA ALA A 81 4.61 -2.21 -1.47
C ALA A 81 5.78 -3.20 -1.41
N ALA A 82 6.07 -3.86 -2.51
CA ALA A 82 7.18 -4.81 -2.62
C ALA A 82 8.35 -4.16 -3.36
N HIS A 83 9.57 -4.49 -2.96
CA HIS A 83 10.76 -4.10 -3.71
C HIS A 83 10.82 -4.95 -4.98
N LYS A 84 10.71 -4.30 -6.14
CA LYS A 84 10.60 -5.00 -7.43
C LYS A 84 11.82 -4.87 -8.31
N SER A 85 12.87 -4.23 -7.82
CA SER A 85 14.10 -4.06 -8.58
C SER A 85 14.80 -5.41 -8.76
N VAL A 86 15.02 -5.82 -10.00
CA VAL A 86 15.78 -7.04 -10.31
C VAL A 86 17.21 -6.90 -9.78
N ASN A 87 17.82 -5.74 -9.96
CA ASN A 87 19.17 -5.50 -9.46
C ASN A 87 19.25 -5.63 -7.96
N GLU A 88 18.24 -5.13 -7.24
CA GLU A 88 18.20 -5.24 -5.79
C GLU A 88 18.06 -6.70 -5.36
N SER A 89 17.22 -7.47 -6.01
CA SER A 89 17.03 -8.89 -5.66
C SER A 89 18.28 -9.73 -5.92
N VAL A 90 19.08 -9.37 -6.92
CA VAL A 90 20.32 -10.07 -7.25
C VAL A 90 21.46 -9.65 -6.33
N ASN A 91 21.61 -8.34 -6.09
CA ASN A 91 22.73 -7.80 -5.32
C ASN A 91 22.51 -7.80 -3.81
N TYR A 92 21.24 -7.71 -3.39
CA TYR A 92 20.86 -7.63 -1.97
C TYR A 92 19.65 -8.53 -1.70
N PRO A 93 19.83 -9.86 -1.85
CA PRO A 93 18.70 -10.79 -1.71
C PRO A 93 18.07 -10.78 -0.32
N ASP A 94 18.85 -10.61 0.74
CA ASP A 94 18.33 -10.58 2.10
C ASP A 94 17.44 -9.37 2.35
N LYS A 95 17.83 -8.21 1.83
CA LYS A 95 17.04 -7.00 1.94
C LYS A 95 15.73 -7.13 1.15
N TYR A 96 15.81 -7.66 -0.06
CA TYR A 96 14.63 -7.88 -0.90
C TYR A 96 13.64 -8.81 -0.21
N PHE A 97 14.11 -9.91 0.32
CA PHE A 97 13.28 -10.89 1.02
C PHE A 97 12.62 -10.28 2.26
N LYS A 98 13.39 -9.61 3.11
CA LYS A 98 12.87 -8.96 4.32
C LYS A 98 11.76 -7.97 4.02
N ASN A 99 11.98 -7.11 3.02
CA ASN A 99 11.01 -6.07 2.70
C ASN A 99 9.70 -6.67 2.19
N ASN A 100 9.78 -7.70 1.36
CA ASN A 100 8.59 -8.30 0.76
C ASN A 100 7.84 -9.19 1.74
N VAL A 101 8.54 -10.07 2.44
CA VAL A 101 7.91 -11.03 3.33
C VAL A 101 7.46 -10.37 4.63
N GLY A 102 8.33 -9.53 5.23
CA GLY A 102 7.99 -8.84 6.48
C GLY A 102 6.78 -7.94 6.35
N SER A 103 6.68 -7.18 5.24
CA SER A 103 5.53 -6.33 4.98
C SER A 103 4.26 -7.14 4.85
N LEU A 104 4.31 -8.21 4.08
CA LEU A 104 3.16 -9.08 3.85
C LEU A 104 2.71 -9.74 5.15
N GLU A 105 3.65 -10.25 5.96
CA GLU A 105 3.32 -10.89 7.22
C GLU A 105 2.59 -9.94 8.17
N ASN A 106 3.04 -8.70 8.26
CA ASN A 106 2.40 -7.72 9.14
C ASN A 106 0.97 -7.41 8.70
N ILE A 107 0.75 -7.29 7.40
CA ILE A 107 -0.59 -7.05 6.86
C ILE A 107 -1.50 -8.26 7.14
N ILE A 108 -1.03 -9.47 6.85
CA ILE A 108 -1.81 -10.69 7.07
C ILE A 108 -2.16 -10.84 8.55
N TYR A 109 -1.23 -10.56 9.43
CA TYR A 109 -1.47 -10.63 10.87
C TYR A 109 -2.65 -9.73 11.28
N GLU A 110 -2.70 -8.50 10.76
CA GLU A 110 -3.78 -7.58 11.08
C GLU A 110 -5.11 -8.02 10.44
N ILE A 111 -5.07 -8.55 9.23
CA ILE A 111 -6.26 -9.08 8.57
C ILE A 111 -6.88 -10.21 9.38
N GLN A 112 -6.06 -11.10 9.92
CA GLN A 112 -6.54 -12.25 10.71
C GLN A 112 -7.23 -11.83 12.01
N LYS A 113 -6.92 -10.65 12.53
CA LYS A 113 -7.58 -10.12 13.72
C LYS A 113 -8.94 -9.51 13.42
N LEU A 114 -9.22 -9.21 12.16
CA LEU A 114 -10.51 -8.63 11.78
C LEU A 114 -11.60 -9.70 11.80
N LYS A 115 -12.80 -9.28 12.24
CA LYS A 115 -13.95 -10.20 12.35
C LYS A 115 -14.88 -10.11 11.15
N LYS A 116 -14.42 -9.50 10.06
CA LYS A 116 -15.20 -9.37 8.84
C LYS A 116 -14.37 -9.86 7.64
N PRO A 117 -15.01 -10.32 6.58
CA PRO A 117 -14.27 -10.67 5.37
C PRO A 117 -13.70 -9.41 4.74
N ILE A 118 -12.49 -9.55 4.19
CA ILE A 118 -11.81 -8.46 3.49
C ILE A 118 -11.21 -9.01 2.21
N LYS A 119 -11.34 -8.25 1.12
CA LYS A 119 -10.72 -8.65 -0.14
C LYS A 119 -9.26 -8.25 -0.14
N PHE A 120 -8.38 -9.20 -0.43
CA PHE A 120 -6.95 -8.97 -0.45
C PHE A 120 -6.39 -9.33 -1.83
N ILE A 121 -5.73 -8.35 -2.46
CA ILE A 121 -5.08 -8.53 -3.76
C ILE A 121 -3.60 -8.23 -3.57
N PHE A 122 -2.76 -9.18 -3.97
CA PHE A 122 -1.31 -9.05 -3.90
C PHE A 122 -0.76 -9.01 -5.32
N SER A 123 0.00 -7.95 -5.62
CA SER A 123 0.68 -7.82 -6.91
C SER A 123 2.17 -8.05 -6.71
N SER A 124 2.70 -9.06 -7.37
CA SER A 124 4.09 -9.50 -7.25
C SER A 124 4.92 -9.23 -8.51
N SER A 125 4.42 -8.40 -9.38
CA SER A 125 5.04 -8.16 -10.68
C SER A 125 6.52 -7.86 -10.65
#